data_b715419d021abf8a0254c73c1da46e5b
#
_entry.id   b715419d021abf8a0254c73c1da46e5b
#
_cell.length_a   1.000
_cell.length_b   1.000
_cell.length_c   1.000
_cell.angle_alpha   90.00
_cell.angle_beta   90.00
_cell.angle_gamma   90.00
#
_symmetry.space_group_name_H-M   'P 1'
#
loop_
_entity.id
_entity.type
_entity.pdbx_description
1 polymer ?
#
loop_
_entity_poly.entity_id
_entity_poly.type
_entity_poly.pdbx_seq_one_letter_code
_entity_poly.pdbx_strand_id
1 'polypeptide(L)' 'GGNILIECKGFFRVGDVQKYKAIRDSLSKKQELVFVLYSPLKKLRKGSKMNMSEWCEKEGFRF' A
#
# COMPACT_ATOMS: atom_id res chain seq x y z
N GLY A 1 -9.74 6.04 20.18
CA GLY A 1 -8.81 5.52 19.24
C GLY A 1 -9.39 5.17 17.89
N GLY A 2 -8.54 5.15 16.92
CA GLY A 2 -8.89 4.72 15.58
C GLY A 2 -8.59 3.24 15.38
N ASN A 3 -9.05 2.71 14.28
CA ASN A 3 -8.74 1.36 13.85
C ASN A 3 -7.57 1.39 12.87
N ILE A 4 -6.61 0.54 13.11
CA ILE A 4 -5.46 0.38 12.20
C ILE A 4 -5.62 -0.96 11.49
N LEU A 5 -5.66 -0.91 10.16
CA LEU A 5 -5.70 -2.10 9.32
C LEU A 5 -4.28 -2.36 8.82
N ILE A 6 -3.78 -3.55 9.08
CA ILE A 6 -2.42 -3.92 8.69
C ILE A 6 -2.48 -4.87 7.52
N GLU A 7 -1.76 -4.54 6.45
CA GLU A 7 -1.66 -5.38 5.27
C GLU A 7 -0.19 -5.76 5.04
N CYS A 8 0.08 -7.05 5.01
CA CYS A 8 1.43 -7.57 4.78
C CYS A 8 1.59 -7.89 3.30
N LYS A 9 2.59 -7.30 2.65
CA LYS A 9 2.79 -7.46 1.21
C LYS A 9 4.24 -7.78 0.87
N GLY A 10 4.43 -8.87 0.13
CA GLY A 10 5.73 -9.21 -0.46
C GLY A 10 5.84 -8.73 -1.92
N PHE A 11 4.71 -8.64 -2.60
CA PHE A 11 4.64 -8.16 -3.99
C PHE A 11 3.21 -7.73 -4.31
N PHE A 12 3.05 -6.93 -5.36
CA PHE A 12 1.73 -6.51 -5.83
C PHE A 12 1.35 -7.32 -7.07
N ARG A 13 0.08 -7.71 -7.11
CA ARG A 13 -0.51 -8.36 -8.27
C ARG A 13 -1.23 -7.34 -9.13
N VAL A 14 -1.61 -7.75 -10.34
CA VAL A 14 -2.45 -6.92 -11.22
C VAL A 14 -3.73 -6.56 -10.46
N GLY A 15 -4.05 -5.27 -10.45
CA GLY A 15 -5.25 -4.77 -9.77
C GLY A 15 -5.05 -4.37 -8.32
N ASP A 16 -3.93 -4.75 -7.69
CA ASP A 16 -3.71 -4.42 -6.28
C ASP A 16 -3.60 -2.91 -6.05
N VAL A 17 -2.97 -2.18 -6.95
CA VAL A 17 -2.84 -0.72 -6.82
C VAL A 17 -4.22 -0.07 -6.72
N GLN A 18 -5.12 -0.39 -7.63
CA GLN A 18 -6.48 0.15 -7.61
C GLN A 18 -7.25 -0.32 -6.39
N LYS A 19 -7.08 -1.58 -6.00
CA LYS A 19 -7.75 -2.15 -4.82
C LYS A 19 -7.39 -1.37 -3.57
N TYR A 20 -6.11 -1.14 -3.32
CA TYR A 20 -5.71 -0.46 -2.09
C TYR A 20 -6.03 1.03 -2.10
N LYS A 21 -6.00 1.66 -3.26
CA LYS A 21 -6.44 3.05 -3.38
C LYS A 21 -7.94 3.16 -3.07
N ALA A 22 -8.75 2.22 -3.57
CA ALA A 22 -10.18 2.20 -3.29
C ALA A 22 -10.46 1.96 -1.80
N ILE A 23 -9.70 1.05 -1.16
CA ILE A 23 -9.83 0.81 0.27
C ILE A 23 -9.51 2.08 1.05
N ARG A 24 -8.38 2.73 0.72
CA ARG A 24 -7.99 3.98 1.38
C ARG A 24 -9.10 5.03 1.28
N ASP A 25 -9.67 5.20 0.10
CA ASP A 25 -10.68 6.22 -0.13
C ASP A 25 -11.99 5.91 0.58
N SER A 26 -12.23 4.64 0.93
CA SER A 26 -13.43 4.24 1.66
C SER A 26 -13.26 4.26 3.18
N LEU A 27 -12.03 4.42 3.68
CA LEU A 27 -11.79 4.44 5.12
C LEU A 27 -12.29 5.74 5.74
N SER A 28 -12.79 5.64 6.97
CA SER A 28 -13.18 6.82 7.73
C SER A 28 -11.92 7.53 8.26
N LYS A 29 -12.09 8.75 8.78
CA LYS A 29 -10.98 9.51 9.36
C LYS A 29 -10.35 8.82 10.57
N LYS A 30 -11.08 7.89 11.19
CA LYS A 30 -10.60 7.14 12.36
C LYS A 30 -9.91 5.84 11.98
N GLN A 31 -9.85 5.52 10.69
CA GLN A 31 -9.25 4.29 10.21
C GLN A 31 -8.01 4.60 9.40
N GLU A 32 -7.03 3.73 9.48
CA GLU A 32 -5.78 3.87 8.76
C GLU A 32 -5.33 2.53 8.22
N LEU A 33 -4.83 2.51 6.99
CA LEU A 33 -4.23 1.32 6.39
C LEU A 33 -2.71 1.47 6.45
N VAL A 34 -2.06 0.50 7.09
CA VAL A 34 -0.61 0.48 7.23
C VAL A 34 -0.08 -0.77 6.53
N PHE A 35 0.92 -0.60 5.68
CA PHE A 35 1.55 -1.72 5.00
C PHE A 35 2.76 -2.21 5.78
N VAL A 36 2.91 -3.53 5.86
CA VAL A 36 4.15 -4.16 6.27
C VAL A 36 4.76 -4.76 5.00
N LEU A 37 5.85 -4.17 4.53
CA LEU A 37 6.47 -4.57 3.27
C LEU A 37 7.64 -5.50 3.55
N TYR A 38 7.55 -6.74 3.06
CA TYR A 38 8.64 -7.71 3.21
C TYR A 38 9.83 -7.38 2.30
N SER A 39 9.56 -6.71 1.18
CA SER A 39 10.59 -6.33 0.22
C SER A 39 10.29 -4.92 -0.29
N PRO A 40 10.56 -3.89 0.54
CA PRO A 40 10.16 -2.52 0.20
C PRO A 40 10.81 -1.97 -1.07
N LEU A 41 11.99 -2.46 -1.42
CA LEU A 41 12.68 -2.02 -2.63
C LEU A 41 12.28 -2.79 -3.88
N LYS A 42 11.42 -3.79 -3.75
CA LYS A 42 10.93 -4.55 -4.89
C LYS A 42 10.03 -3.66 -5.74
N LYS A 43 10.18 -3.74 -7.05
CA LYS A 43 9.34 -2.97 -7.97
C LYS A 43 7.89 -3.42 -7.88
N LEU A 44 6.96 -2.50 -8.15
CA LEU A 44 5.53 -2.80 -8.12
C LEU A 44 5.18 -3.94 -9.07
N ARG A 45 5.81 -3.95 -10.24
CA ARG A 45 5.66 -5.00 -11.23
C ARG A 45 6.79 -4.92 -12.23
N LYS A 46 6.92 -5.94 -13.05
CA LYS A 46 7.96 -6.00 -14.08
C LYS A 46 7.87 -4.76 -14.97
N GLY A 47 9.00 -4.10 -15.15
CA GLY A 47 9.08 -2.89 -15.96
C GLY A 47 8.73 -1.60 -15.23
N SER A 48 8.26 -1.66 -13.99
CA SER A 48 7.98 -0.47 -13.21
C SER A 48 9.29 0.18 -12.74
N LYS A 49 9.31 1.51 -12.73
CA LYS A 49 10.43 2.27 -12.17
C LYS A 49 10.26 2.51 -10.67
N MET A 50 9.06 2.34 -10.16
CA MET A 50 8.71 2.61 -8.77
C MET A 50 8.74 1.34 -7.95
N ASN A 51 9.36 1.37 -6.78
CA ASN A 51 9.31 0.26 -5.85
C ASN A 51 8.11 0.40 -4.90
N MET A 52 7.89 -0.62 -4.05
CA MET A 52 6.72 -0.64 -3.18
C MET A 52 6.74 0.46 -2.15
N SER A 53 7.90 0.76 -1.55
CA SER A 53 7.99 1.83 -0.56
C SER A 53 7.75 3.20 -1.19
N GLU A 54 8.26 3.42 -2.38
CA GLU A 54 8.01 4.67 -3.11
C GLU A 54 6.53 4.86 -3.43
N TRP A 55 5.86 3.76 -3.80
CA TRP A 55 4.44 3.81 -4.09
C TRP A 55 3.63 4.14 -2.83
N CYS A 56 3.95 3.52 -1.70
CA CYS A 56 3.27 3.80 -0.44
C CYS A 56 3.44 5.28 -0.05
N GLU A 57 4.65 5.80 -0.19
CA GLU A 57 4.94 7.18 0.11
C GLU A 57 4.17 8.14 -0.79
N LYS A 58 4.16 7.85 -2.10
CA LYS A 58 3.44 8.67 -3.08
C LYS A 58 1.94 8.71 -2.80
N GLU A 59 1.37 7.57 -2.44
CA GLU A 59 -0.08 7.46 -2.21
C GLU A 59 -0.49 7.80 -0.78
N GLY A 60 0.45 8.13 0.07
CA GLY A 60 0.16 8.55 1.44
C GLY A 60 -0.11 7.41 2.41
N PHE A 61 0.30 6.20 2.08
CA PHE A 61 0.19 5.06 3.00
C PHE A 61 1.35 5.04 3.98
N ARG A 62 1.09 4.63 5.21
CA ARG A 62 2.15 4.32 6.18
C ARG A 62 2.69 2.92 5.91
N PHE A 63 3.96 2.75 6.20
CA PHE A 63 4.62 1.46 6.02
C PHE A 63 5.85 1.33 6.93
#